data_fabe8516888026b05a20dd5f76655ba9
#
_entry.id   fabe8516888026b05a20dd5f76655ba9
#
_cell.length_a   1.000
_cell.length_b   1.000
_cell.length_c   1.000
_cell.angle_alpha   90.00
_cell.angle_beta   90.00
_cell.angle_gamma   90.00
#
_symmetry.space_group_name_H-M   'P 1'
#
loop_
_entity.id
_entity.type
_entity.pdbx_description
1 polymer ?
#
loop_
_entity_poly.entity_id
_entity_poly.type
_entity_poly.pdbx_seq_one_letter_code
_entity_poly.pdbx_strand_id
1 'polypeptide(L)'
;MGQWVMSSISARIEERSRRLASIALFASTPIEKRSRRLAVIVFAVGAVIALAAGSVAKYTLDAQAKTSPAAAAGVPVTVNRLQPQTVNPFAEFSGRINAVDYAEIRPQVSGRITEIRFRDGEHVKVGDVLFVIDPRPYQAAVDKAQADLATAINNAKFAKAERERGSQLVKSNWLSQETFDQRTNADEVAKAAVESAQAALESAQINLDYAYVKAPISGRISRAEITLGNLVGSPNAPPPVLASIVSDNGVYADFEVDQQTYLNNVRNYGQLQEEQQKIPVDVVVQGGGDRVFHGRIYSFDNRIDSGSGSIRARARFDNADGGLIPGMFVSVRMGSGAIDDALVVPESAIGNDQSKRFVFVVGDGNKAEYRSVELGPQVDGNRVVLVGLKAGDRIILDQLQRLAPGAPVVPNVEHSRTASN
;
A
#
# COMPACT_ATOMS: atom_id res chain seq x y z
N MET A 1 -39.71 -24.81 -11.48
CA MET A 1 -39.82 -23.42 -11.95
C MET A 1 -39.20 -23.31 -13.35
N GLY A 2 -39.89 -23.79 -14.36
CA GLY A 2 -39.39 -23.89 -15.72
C GLY A 2 -40.52 -24.12 -16.69
N GLN A 3 -41.48 -23.19 -16.81
CA GLN A 3 -42.60 -23.35 -17.75
C GLN A 3 -43.26 -22.02 -18.13
N TRP A 4 -42.50 -20.88 -18.18
CA TRP A 4 -43.13 -19.59 -18.52
C TRP A 4 -42.35 -18.74 -19.55
N VAL A 5 -41.43 -19.31 -20.34
CA VAL A 5 -40.66 -18.56 -21.36
C VAL A 5 -40.91 -19.02 -22.79
N MET A 6 -41.75 -20.02 -23.07
CA MET A 6 -42.02 -20.51 -24.43
C MET A 6 -43.35 -20.08 -25.05
N SER A 7 -44.09 -19.13 -24.47
CA SER A 7 -45.39 -18.71 -25.06
C SER A 7 -45.40 -17.31 -25.72
N SER A 8 -44.27 -16.58 -25.76
CA SER A 8 -44.26 -15.22 -26.30
C SER A 8 -43.55 -15.04 -27.67
N ILE A 9 -43.05 -16.12 -28.26
CA ILE A 9 -42.36 -16.06 -29.57
C ILE A 9 -43.24 -16.51 -30.75
N SER A 10 -44.31 -17.27 -30.54
CA SER A 10 -45.21 -17.71 -31.61
C SER A 10 -46.26 -16.68 -32.04
N ALA A 11 -46.52 -15.63 -31.26
CA ALA A 11 -47.54 -14.61 -31.58
C ALA A 11 -47.07 -13.47 -32.51
N ARG A 12 -45.78 -13.35 -32.80
CA ARG A 12 -45.25 -12.27 -33.68
C ARG A 12 -44.94 -12.66 -35.12
N ILE A 13 -45.08 -13.91 -35.49
CA ILE A 13 -44.82 -14.38 -36.87
C ILE A 13 -46.10 -14.42 -37.70
N GLU A 14 -47.26 -14.48 -37.09
CA GLU A 14 -48.54 -14.59 -37.80
C GLU A 14 -49.13 -13.25 -38.25
N GLU A 15 -48.68 -12.10 -37.74
CA GLU A 15 -49.19 -10.76 -38.10
C GLU A 15 -48.45 -10.10 -39.28
N ARG A 16 -47.37 -10.66 -39.79
CA ARG A 16 -46.60 -10.16 -40.95
C ARG A 16 -46.98 -10.80 -42.28
N SER A 17 -47.74 -11.89 -42.30
CA SER A 17 -48.15 -12.56 -43.54
C SER A 17 -49.52 -12.10 -44.12
N ARG A 18 -50.25 -11.25 -43.40
CA ARG A 18 -51.58 -10.76 -43.88
C ARG A 18 -51.56 -9.41 -44.61
N ARG A 19 -50.38 -8.76 -44.78
CA ARG A 19 -50.28 -7.42 -45.46
C ARG A 19 -49.71 -7.46 -46.89
N LEU A 20 -49.48 -8.63 -47.48
CA LEU A 20 -48.96 -8.75 -48.86
C LEU A 20 -49.91 -9.38 -49.87
N ALA A 21 -51.20 -9.50 -49.55
CA ALA A 21 -52.17 -10.15 -50.43
C ALA A 21 -53.27 -9.22 -51.05
N SER A 22 -53.05 -7.90 -51.09
CA SER A 22 -54.10 -6.99 -51.60
C SER A 22 -53.67 -6.00 -52.71
N ILE A 23 -52.66 -6.32 -53.53
CA ILE A 23 -52.33 -5.51 -54.73
C ILE A 23 -52.08 -6.44 -55.89
N ALA A 24 -53.13 -7.08 -56.38
CA ALA A 24 -53.20 -7.72 -57.73
C ALA A 24 -54.63 -7.97 -58.13
N LEU A 25 -55.32 -6.95 -58.56
CA LEU A 25 -56.53 -7.10 -59.35
C LEU A 25 -56.99 -5.69 -59.82
N PHE A 26 -56.56 -5.25 -60.97
CA PHE A 26 -57.33 -4.36 -61.86
C PHE A 26 -56.47 -4.01 -63.06
N ALA A 27 -56.64 -4.69 -64.16
CA ALA A 27 -56.52 -4.16 -65.52
C ALA A 27 -56.86 -5.20 -66.56
N SER A 28 -58.04 -5.16 -67.02
CA SER A 28 -58.43 -5.75 -68.35
C SER A 28 -59.60 -4.95 -68.85
N THR A 29 -59.39 -4.12 -69.85
CA THR A 29 -60.35 -3.94 -70.96
C THR A 29 -59.74 -3.09 -72.10
N PRO A 30 -60.10 -3.33 -73.37
CA PRO A 30 -59.40 -2.78 -74.53
C PRO A 30 -60.17 -1.58 -75.10
N ILE A 31 -59.47 -0.68 -75.82
CA ILE A 31 -60.13 0.26 -76.70
C ILE A 31 -59.25 0.61 -77.92
N GLU A 32 -59.90 0.40 -78.99
CA GLU A 32 -59.54 0.63 -80.33
C GLU A 32 -59.87 2.07 -80.80
N LYS A 33 -58.99 2.64 -81.68
CA LYS A 33 -59.28 3.70 -82.61
C LYS A 33 -59.42 5.18 -82.14
N ARG A 34 -58.26 5.95 -82.22
CA ARG A 34 -58.25 7.29 -82.86
C ARG A 34 -56.76 7.70 -82.99
N SER A 35 -56.11 7.33 -83.96
CA SER A 35 -55.79 7.61 -85.33
C SER A 35 -55.23 9.03 -85.60
N ARG A 36 -54.08 9.04 -86.14
CA ARG A 36 -53.50 9.97 -87.17
C ARG A 36 -53.24 11.43 -86.89
N ARG A 37 -53.65 12.08 -85.81
CA ARG A 37 -53.24 13.45 -85.49
C ARG A 37 -52.24 13.59 -84.35
N LEU A 38 -51.95 12.56 -83.68
CA LEU A 38 -50.96 12.51 -82.57
C LEU A 38 -49.55 12.16 -83.04
N ALA A 39 -49.35 11.62 -84.22
CA ALA A 39 -48.02 11.26 -84.76
C ALA A 39 -47.14 12.45 -85.13
N VAL A 40 -47.74 13.60 -85.53
CA VAL A 40 -46.95 14.79 -85.88
C VAL A 40 -46.50 15.57 -84.68
N ILE A 41 -47.27 15.56 -83.60
CA ILE A 41 -46.90 16.26 -82.36
C ILE A 41 -45.77 15.52 -81.60
N VAL A 42 -45.78 14.18 -81.65
CA VAL A 42 -44.75 13.37 -81.03
C VAL A 42 -43.40 13.50 -81.71
N PHE A 43 -43.38 13.74 -83.10
CA PHE A 43 -42.11 13.91 -83.80
C PHE A 43 -41.50 15.31 -83.54
N ALA A 44 -42.33 16.37 -83.38
CA ALA A 44 -41.84 17.69 -83.05
C ALA A 44 -41.31 17.83 -81.63
N VAL A 45 -41.97 17.15 -80.67
CA VAL A 45 -41.49 17.17 -79.28
C VAL A 45 -40.22 16.30 -79.11
N GLY A 46 -40.11 15.22 -79.89
CA GLY A 46 -38.89 14.42 -79.93
C GLY A 46 -37.65 15.12 -80.41
N ALA A 47 -37.83 15.99 -81.49
CA ALA A 47 -36.72 16.79 -82.01
C ALA A 47 -36.21 17.89 -81.05
N VAL A 48 -37.12 18.50 -80.28
CA VAL A 48 -36.78 19.52 -79.26
C VAL A 48 -36.10 18.85 -78.06
N ILE A 49 -36.50 17.69 -77.65
CA ILE A 49 -35.89 16.94 -76.58
C ILE A 49 -34.47 16.49 -76.99
N ALA A 50 -34.27 16.04 -78.24
CA ALA A 50 -32.95 15.65 -78.73
C ALA A 50 -31.95 16.78 -78.81
N LEU A 51 -32.42 18.03 -79.19
CA LEU A 51 -31.56 19.20 -79.16
C LEU A 51 -31.28 19.76 -77.77
N ALA A 52 -32.20 19.58 -76.82
CA ALA A 52 -32.00 19.92 -75.43
C ALA A 52 -31.05 18.90 -74.72
N ALA A 53 -31.14 17.62 -75.05
CA ALA A 53 -30.27 16.59 -74.52
C ALA A 53 -28.82 16.74 -75.03
N GLY A 54 -28.59 17.21 -76.26
CA GLY A 54 -27.27 17.42 -76.82
C GLY A 54 -26.54 18.64 -76.23
N SER A 55 -27.26 19.65 -75.77
CA SER A 55 -26.67 20.81 -75.07
C SER A 55 -26.37 20.49 -73.60
N VAL A 56 -27.20 19.69 -72.91
CA VAL A 56 -26.91 19.28 -71.53
C VAL A 56 -25.73 18.35 -71.49
N ALA A 57 -25.52 17.47 -72.49
CA ALA A 57 -24.38 16.53 -72.53
C ALA A 57 -23.05 17.31 -72.77
N LYS A 58 -23.01 18.44 -73.44
CA LYS A 58 -21.81 19.27 -73.57
C LYS A 58 -21.46 20.02 -72.27
N TYR A 59 -22.46 20.46 -71.48
CA TYR A 59 -22.24 21.13 -70.22
C TYR A 59 -21.82 20.17 -69.13
N THR A 60 -22.21 18.87 -69.18
CA THR A 60 -21.80 17.89 -68.20
C THR A 60 -20.40 17.31 -68.49
N LEU A 61 -19.90 17.31 -69.71
CA LEU A 61 -18.54 16.88 -70.05
C LEU A 61 -17.47 17.93 -69.74
N ASP A 62 -17.78 19.23 -69.79
CA ASP A 62 -16.85 20.28 -69.37
C ASP A 62 -16.81 20.52 -67.84
N ALA A 63 -17.82 20.05 -67.10
CA ALA A 63 -17.84 20.12 -65.64
C ALA A 63 -17.03 19.01 -64.96
N GLN A 64 -16.66 17.93 -65.67
CA GLN A 64 -15.87 16.82 -65.12
C GLN A 64 -14.35 16.96 -65.27
N ALA A 65 -13.86 18.01 -65.95
CA ALA A 65 -12.43 18.18 -66.21
C ALA A 65 -11.69 19.09 -65.24
N LYS A 66 -12.30 19.52 -64.12
CA LYS A 66 -11.66 20.37 -63.11
C LYS A 66 -11.95 20.01 -61.66
N THR A 67 -12.15 18.72 -61.32
CA THR A 67 -11.95 18.26 -59.97
C THR A 67 -10.59 17.60 -59.90
N SER A 68 -9.54 18.41 -59.78
CA SER A 68 -8.31 18.02 -59.15
C SER A 68 -8.69 17.43 -57.76
N PRO A 69 -8.23 16.25 -57.33
CA PRO A 69 -8.51 15.78 -55.98
C PRO A 69 -7.96 16.87 -55.07
N ALA A 70 -8.85 17.60 -54.38
CA ALA A 70 -8.49 18.47 -53.29
C ALA A 70 -7.68 17.54 -52.37
N ALA A 71 -6.39 17.81 -52.18
CA ALA A 71 -5.58 17.15 -51.20
C ALA A 71 -6.37 17.19 -49.91
N ALA A 72 -6.78 16.02 -49.43
CA ALA A 72 -7.59 15.91 -48.24
C ALA A 72 -6.88 16.76 -47.17
N ALA A 73 -7.53 17.86 -46.75
CA ALA A 73 -6.97 18.72 -45.74
C ALA A 73 -6.67 17.88 -44.51
N GLY A 74 -5.37 17.63 -44.25
CA GLY A 74 -4.96 16.76 -43.15
C GLY A 74 -5.51 17.32 -41.85
N VAL A 75 -5.95 16.43 -40.98
CA VAL A 75 -6.44 16.79 -39.64
C VAL A 75 -5.29 17.44 -38.87
N PRO A 76 -5.43 18.67 -38.35
CA PRO A 76 -4.41 19.28 -37.52
C PRO A 76 -4.31 18.49 -36.21
N VAL A 77 -3.12 18.01 -35.86
CA VAL A 77 -2.87 17.20 -34.68
C VAL A 77 -1.65 17.73 -33.94
N THR A 78 -1.71 17.69 -32.62
CA THR A 78 -0.56 17.97 -31.76
C THR A 78 0.29 16.72 -31.65
N VAL A 79 1.59 16.87 -31.89
CA VAL A 79 2.52 15.74 -31.84
C VAL A 79 3.64 15.97 -30.82
N ASN A 80 4.00 14.89 -30.13
CA ASN A 80 5.18 14.85 -29.29
C ASN A 80 6.19 13.84 -29.84
N ARG A 81 7.47 14.20 -29.81
CA ARG A 81 8.55 13.31 -30.19
C ARG A 81 9.05 12.53 -28.97
N LEU A 82 8.93 11.23 -29.01
CA LEU A 82 9.37 10.36 -27.92
C LEU A 82 10.88 10.40 -27.74
N GLN A 83 11.29 10.68 -26.53
CA GLN A 83 12.69 10.60 -26.10
C GLN A 83 12.78 9.57 -24.96
N PRO A 84 13.81 8.70 -24.97
CA PRO A 84 14.08 7.84 -23.84
C PRO A 84 14.38 8.68 -22.60
N GLN A 85 13.80 8.31 -21.49
CA GLN A 85 14.07 8.94 -20.19
C GLN A 85 14.05 7.90 -19.07
N THR A 86 14.84 8.13 -18.03
CA THR A 86 14.79 7.31 -16.82
C THR A 86 13.58 7.72 -16.00
N VAL A 87 12.72 6.78 -15.65
CA VAL A 87 11.54 6.99 -14.81
C VAL A 87 11.57 6.09 -13.60
N ASN A 88 11.04 6.60 -12.49
CA ASN A 88 10.92 5.85 -11.24
C ASN A 88 9.42 5.63 -10.94
N PRO A 89 8.83 4.53 -11.39
CA PRO A 89 7.44 4.25 -11.10
C PRO A 89 7.23 3.92 -9.63
N PHE A 90 6.05 4.31 -9.12
CA PHE A 90 5.59 3.94 -7.79
C PHE A 90 4.41 2.99 -7.91
N ALA A 91 4.39 1.98 -7.05
CA ALA A 91 3.22 1.15 -6.81
C ALA A 91 2.49 1.66 -5.57
N GLU A 92 1.16 1.77 -5.64
CA GLU A 92 0.34 2.28 -4.54
C GLU A 92 -0.30 1.14 -3.76
N PHE A 93 -0.24 1.25 -2.44
CA PHE A 93 -0.78 0.29 -1.50
C PHE A 93 -1.52 1.02 -0.37
N SER A 94 -2.48 0.34 0.25
CA SER A 94 -3.06 0.80 1.51
C SER A 94 -2.22 0.28 2.67
N GLY A 95 -1.86 1.15 3.59
CA GLY A 95 -1.06 0.81 4.74
C GLY A 95 -1.60 1.38 6.04
N ARG A 96 -0.98 0.97 7.15
CA ARG A 96 -1.28 1.47 8.49
C ARG A 96 0.00 1.87 9.20
N ILE A 97 -0.05 3.00 9.87
CA ILE A 97 1.06 3.48 10.70
C ILE A 97 1.09 2.72 12.02
N ASN A 98 2.26 2.20 12.38
CA ASN A 98 2.55 1.55 13.64
C ASN A 98 3.75 2.24 14.34
N ALA A 99 3.78 2.18 15.67
CA ALA A 99 4.94 2.66 16.42
C ALA A 99 6.15 1.74 16.19
N VAL A 100 7.35 2.28 16.32
CA VAL A 100 8.58 1.48 16.34
C VAL A 100 8.59 0.60 17.59
N ASP A 101 8.36 1.22 18.76
CA ASP A 101 8.23 0.50 20.03
C ASP A 101 6.90 0.89 20.68
N TYR A 102 6.23 -0.11 21.24
CA TYR A 102 4.99 0.03 21.97
C TYR A 102 5.06 -0.80 23.24
N ALA A 103 4.78 -0.19 24.38
CA ALA A 103 4.80 -0.86 25.66
C ALA A 103 3.49 -0.66 26.42
N GLU A 104 2.86 -1.75 26.81
CA GLU A 104 1.76 -1.73 27.78
C GLU A 104 2.32 -1.80 29.18
N ILE A 105 2.01 -0.83 30.00
CA ILE A 105 2.42 -0.74 31.38
C ILE A 105 1.43 -1.53 32.22
N ARG A 106 1.93 -2.62 32.83
CA ARG A 106 1.15 -3.52 33.69
C ARG A 106 1.81 -3.68 35.04
N PRO A 107 1.04 -3.79 36.15
CA PRO A 107 1.62 -4.03 37.47
C PRO A 107 2.21 -5.44 37.56
N GLN A 108 3.37 -5.54 38.20
CA GLN A 108 4.03 -6.82 38.48
C GLN A 108 3.80 -7.31 39.92
N VAL A 109 3.29 -6.39 40.78
CA VAL A 109 2.92 -6.66 42.15
C VAL A 109 1.52 -6.17 42.44
N SER A 110 0.88 -6.73 43.48
CA SER A 110 -0.48 -6.34 43.87
C SER A 110 -0.47 -5.23 44.93
N GLY A 111 -1.41 -4.34 44.84
CA GLY A 111 -1.55 -3.27 45.81
C GLY A 111 -2.42 -2.12 45.30
N ARG A 112 -2.63 -1.13 46.19
CA ARG A 112 -3.39 0.05 45.83
C ARG A 112 -2.47 1.07 45.15
N ILE A 113 -2.93 1.70 44.08
CA ILE A 113 -2.23 2.83 43.47
C ILE A 113 -2.32 4.03 44.42
N THR A 114 -1.17 4.53 44.87
CA THR A 114 -1.04 5.68 45.78
C THR A 114 -0.67 6.96 45.07
N GLU A 115 0.05 6.87 43.95
CA GLU A 115 0.46 8.03 43.17
C GLU A 115 0.46 7.72 41.67
N ILE A 116 0.16 8.75 40.87
CA ILE A 116 0.38 8.79 39.43
C ILE A 116 1.27 10.00 39.17
N ARG A 117 2.46 9.79 38.57
CA ARG A 117 3.51 10.80 38.44
C ARG A 117 3.70 11.33 37.03
N PHE A 118 2.70 11.25 36.20
CA PHE A 118 2.71 11.80 34.83
C PHE A 118 1.36 12.45 34.51
N ARG A 119 1.32 13.24 33.44
CA ARG A 119 0.09 13.79 32.87
C ARG A 119 -0.27 13.02 31.59
N ASP A 120 -1.53 12.96 31.28
CA ASP A 120 -2.04 12.31 30.06
C ASP A 120 -1.40 12.95 28.81
N GLY A 121 -0.82 12.12 27.94
CA GLY A 121 -0.15 12.56 26.73
C GLY A 121 1.25 13.17 26.95
N GLU A 122 1.80 13.12 28.16
CA GLU A 122 3.14 13.61 28.46
C GLU A 122 4.23 12.75 27.81
N HIS A 123 5.37 13.37 27.54
CA HIS A 123 6.57 12.67 27.11
C HIS A 123 7.35 12.16 28.32
N VAL A 124 7.57 10.85 28.40
CA VAL A 124 8.28 10.18 29.49
C VAL A 124 9.61 9.58 28.98
N LYS A 125 10.57 9.46 29.87
CA LYS A 125 11.87 8.81 29.58
C LYS A 125 11.92 7.43 30.19
N VAL A 126 12.72 6.54 29.60
CA VAL A 126 13.01 5.23 30.17
C VAL A 126 13.50 5.39 31.63
N GLY A 127 12.89 4.60 32.55
CA GLY A 127 13.19 4.66 33.98
C GLY A 127 12.35 5.64 34.80
N ASP A 128 11.60 6.56 34.19
CA ASP A 128 10.70 7.45 34.91
C ASP A 128 9.63 6.64 35.66
N VAL A 129 9.39 7.00 36.95
CA VAL A 129 8.34 6.38 37.75
C VAL A 129 6.98 6.93 37.32
N LEU A 130 6.12 6.05 36.83
CA LEU A 130 4.79 6.39 36.31
C LEU A 130 3.70 6.22 37.37
N PHE A 131 3.70 5.08 38.04
CA PHE A 131 2.76 4.77 39.11
C PHE A 131 3.51 4.31 40.36
N VAL A 132 2.94 4.59 41.53
CA VAL A 132 3.41 4.04 42.80
C VAL A 132 2.28 3.17 43.35
N ILE A 133 2.57 1.89 43.51
CA ILE A 133 1.73 0.92 44.22
C ILE A 133 2.19 0.95 45.68
N ASP A 134 1.26 0.90 46.65
CA ASP A 134 1.60 1.02 48.08
C ASP A 134 2.89 0.26 48.44
N PRO A 135 4.02 0.94 48.69
CA PRO A 135 5.31 0.28 48.89
C PRO A 135 5.49 -0.25 50.31
N ARG A 136 4.65 0.16 51.27
CA ARG A 136 4.80 -0.13 52.68
C ARG A 136 4.85 -1.64 53.01
N PRO A 137 3.99 -2.49 52.43
CA PRO A 137 4.09 -3.96 52.68
C PRO A 137 5.40 -4.54 52.13
N TYR A 138 5.87 -4.04 50.99
CA TYR A 138 7.12 -4.52 50.36
C TYR A 138 8.35 -4.02 51.10
N GLN A 139 8.33 -2.80 51.62
CA GLN A 139 9.42 -2.27 52.48
C GLN A 139 9.52 -3.08 53.76
N ALA A 140 8.39 -3.41 54.42
CA ALA A 140 8.40 -4.23 55.59
C ALA A 140 8.97 -5.68 55.34
N ALA A 141 8.71 -6.21 54.11
CA ALA A 141 9.28 -7.51 53.73
C ALA A 141 10.82 -7.42 53.51
N VAL A 142 11.31 -6.31 52.96
CA VAL A 142 12.76 -6.05 52.83
C VAL A 142 13.41 -5.95 54.20
N ASP A 143 12.84 -5.13 55.10
CA ASP A 143 13.37 -4.96 56.46
C ASP A 143 13.44 -6.28 57.24
N LYS A 144 12.40 -7.12 57.09
CA LYS A 144 12.38 -8.46 57.67
C LYS A 144 13.50 -9.36 57.08
N ALA A 145 13.58 -9.43 55.75
CA ALA A 145 14.60 -10.26 55.09
C ALA A 145 16.04 -9.83 55.45
N GLN A 146 16.24 -8.52 55.63
CA GLN A 146 17.52 -7.96 56.06
C GLN A 146 17.88 -8.38 57.49
N ALA A 147 16.91 -8.41 58.41
CA ALA A 147 17.10 -8.91 59.78
C ALA A 147 17.40 -10.42 59.80
N ASP A 148 16.68 -11.20 58.97
CA ASP A 148 16.91 -12.63 58.81
C ASP A 148 18.33 -12.92 58.27
N LEU A 149 18.80 -12.15 57.28
CA LEU A 149 20.16 -12.26 56.78
C LEU A 149 21.21 -11.90 57.83
N ALA A 150 21.00 -10.82 58.61
CA ALA A 150 21.91 -10.45 59.70
C ALA A 150 22.02 -11.59 60.75
N THR A 151 20.91 -12.26 61.06
CA THR A 151 20.88 -13.42 61.96
C THR A 151 21.67 -14.59 61.40
N ALA A 152 21.45 -14.92 60.08
CA ALA A 152 22.18 -16.00 59.44
C ALA A 152 23.70 -15.74 59.38
N ILE A 153 24.11 -14.50 59.10
CA ILE A 153 25.54 -14.08 59.11
C ILE A 153 26.16 -14.28 60.49
N ASN A 154 25.45 -13.91 61.59
CA ASN A 154 25.95 -14.06 62.92
C ASN A 154 26.09 -15.54 63.30
N ASN A 155 25.12 -16.37 62.93
CA ASN A 155 25.17 -17.83 63.12
C ASN A 155 26.36 -18.47 62.36
N ALA A 156 26.60 -18.05 61.13
CA ALA A 156 27.69 -18.53 60.29
C ALA A 156 29.08 -18.11 60.91
N LYS A 157 29.20 -16.88 61.42
CA LYS A 157 30.38 -16.45 62.13
C LYS A 157 30.66 -17.28 63.37
N PHE A 158 29.62 -17.62 64.14
CA PHE A 158 29.73 -18.48 65.31
C PHE A 158 30.16 -19.92 64.92
N ALA A 159 29.48 -20.54 63.96
CA ALA A 159 29.78 -21.87 63.48
C ALA A 159 31.23 -21.99 62.93
N LYS A 160 31.64 -20.98 62.15
CA LYS A 160 33.01 -20.90 61.65
C LYS A 160 34.05 -20.83 62.79
N ALA A 161 33.83 -20.00 63.82
CA ALA A 161 34.71 -19.89 64.97
C ALA A 161 34.79 -21.21 65.78
N GLU A 162 33.64 -21.93 65.91
CA GLU A 162 33.61 -23.26 66.55
C GLU A 162 34.41 -24.29 65.75
N ARG A 163 34.25 -24.31 64.41
CA ARG A 163 35.04 -25.18 63.53
C ARG A 163 36.54 -24.89 63.63
N GLU A 164 36.94 -23.59 63.59
CA GLU A 164 38.33 -23.18 63.71
C GLU A 164 38.94 -23.58 65.06
N ARG A 165 38.22 -23.36 66.17
CA ARG A 165 38.63 -23.87 67.49
C ARG A 165 38.74 -25.42 67.54
N GLY A 166 37.75 -26.12 66.95
CA GLY A 166 37.73 -27.55 66.81
C GLY A 166 38.94 -28.11 66.06
N SER A 167 39.33 -27.46 64.99
CA SER A 167 40.52 -27.82 64.20
C SER A 167 41.79 -27.81 64.99
N GLN A 168 41.96 -26.85 65.92
CA GLN A 168 43.13 -26.78 66.80
C GLN A 168 43.11 -27.85 67.83
N LEU A 169 41.92 -28.18 68.43
CA LEU A 169 41.78 -29.20 69.47
C LEU A 169 41.97 -30.64 68.93
N VAL A 170 41.56 -30.93 67.70
CA VAL A 170 41.81 -32.20 67.03
C VAL A 170 43.29 -32.40 66.80
N LYS A 171 44.04 -31.40 66.38
CA LYS A 171 45.49 -31.46 66.21
C LYS A 171 46.23 -31.77 67.52
N SER A 172 45.63 -31.41 68.67
CA SER A 172 46.17 -31.67 70.01
C SER A 172 45.63 -32.92 70.66
N ASN A 173 44.84 -33.74 69.96
CA ASN A 173 44.13 -34.94 70.43
C ASN A 173 43.14 -34.70 71.59
N TRP A 174 42.63 -33.44 71.75
CA TRP A 174 41.66 -33.11 72.81
C TRP A 174 40.19 -33.15 72.27
N LEU A 175 39.99 -33.41 70.99
CA LEU A 175 38.67 -33.53 70.39
C LEU A 175 38.61 -34.74 69.43
N SER A 176 37.50 -35.48 69.42
CA SER A 176 37.32 -36.62 68.50
C SER A 176 37.10 -36.08 67.04
N GLN A 177 37.50 -36.89 66.06
CA GLN A 177 37.30 -36.58 64.65
C GLN A 177 35.81 -36.42 64.34
N GLU A 178 34.97 -37.26 64.89
CA GLU A 178 33.49 -37.18 64.69
C GLU A 178 32.94 -35.84 65.15
N THR A 179 33.34 -35.31 66.28
CA THR A 179 32.89 -33.99 66.78
C THR A 179 33.39 -32.87 65.90
N PHE A 180 34.58 -32.96 65.33
CA PHE A 180 35.10 -31.98 64.38
C PHE A 180 34.32 -32.02 63.09
N ASP A 181 34.00 -33.19 62.56
CA ASP A 181 33.19 -33.35 61.34
C ASP A 181 31.77 -32.79 61.56
N GLN A 182 31.18 -32.97 62.76
CA GLN A 182 29.89 -32.28 63.08
C GLN A 182 30.00 -30.78 63.08
N ARG A 183 31.09 -30.18 63.62
CA ARG A 183 31.30 -28.69 63.56
C ARG A 183 31.57 -28.20 62.15
N THR A 184 32.23 -28.98 61.30
CA THR A 184 32.46 -28.67 59.91
C THR A 184 31.15 -28.65 59.16
N ASN A 185 30.31 -29.66 59.34
CA ASN A 185 28.97 -29.69 58.75
C ASN A 185 28.09 -28.48 59.21
N ALA A 186 28.17 -28.15 60.54
CA ALA A 186 27.45 -27.00 61.05
C ALA A 186 27.90 -25.67 60.42
N ASP A 187 29.20 -25.51 60.14
CA ASP A 187 29.74 -24.32 59.41
C ASP A 187 29.20 -24.29 57.96
N GLU A 188 29.18 -25.45 57.28
CA GLU A 188 28.65 -25.55 55.92
C GLU A 188 27.15 -25.26 55.85
N VAL A 189 26.36 -25.82 56.76
CA VAL A 189 24.92 -25.53 56.88
C VAL A 189 24.67 -24.07 57.18
N ALA A 190 25.45 -23.44 58.07
CA ALA A 190 25.30 -22.03 58.39
C ALA A 190 25.67 -21.13 57.22
N LYS A 191 26.66 -21.49 56.38
CA LYS A 191 26.97 -20.76 55.12
C LYS A 191 25.81 -20.86 54.11
N ALA A 192 25.28 -22.04 53.91
CA ALA A 192 24.12 -22.23 53.03
C ALA A 192 22.90 -21.42 53.51
N ALA A 193 22.72 -21.29 54.85
CA ALA A 193 21.67 -20.43 55.40
C ALA A 193 21.88 -18.94 55.10
N VAL A 194 23.13 -18.46 55.05
CA VAL A 194 23.43 -17.07 54.61
C VAL A 194 23.07 -16.87 53.17
N GLU A 195 23.43 -17.80 52.27
CA GLU A 195 23.11 -17.70 50.84
C GLU A 195 21.58 -17.70 50.62
N SER A 196 20.87 -18.56 51.35
CA SER A 196 19.40 -18.59 51.31
C SER A 196 18.77 -17.27 51.78
N ALA A 197 19.24 -16.71 52.88
CA ALA A 197 18.72 -15.43 53.41
C ALA A 197 19.08 -14.25 52.49
N GLN A 198 20.25 -14.30 51.83
CA GLN A 198 20.65 -13.29 50.82
C GLN A 198 19.71 -13.31 49.60
N ALA A 199 19.38 -14.51 49.11
CA ALA A 199 18.44 -14.65 47.99
C ALA A 199 17.01 -14.17 48.37
N ALA A 200 16.59 -14.43 49.62
CA ALA A 200 15.32 -13.95 50.14
C ALA A 200 15.26 -12.40 50.20
N LEU A 201 16.35 -11.77 50.64
CA LEU A 201 16.47 -10.29 50.64
C LEU A 201 16.40 -9.72 49.22
N GLU A 202 17.12 -10.30 48.28
CA GLU A 202 17.11 -9.88 46.90
C GLU A 202 15.70 -9.96 46.30
N SER A 203 14.98 -11.08 46.54
CA SER A 203 13.59 -11.25 46.12
C SER A 203 12.67 -10.18 46.70
N ALA A 204 12.83 -9.83 47.98
CA ALA A 204 12.04 -8.79 48.62
C ALA A 204 12.34 -7.38 48.01
N GLN A 205 13.61 -7.12 47.71
CA GLN A 205 14.04 -5.85 47.03
C GLN A 205 13.46 -5.70 45.62
N ILE A 206 13.46 -6.80 44.85
CA ILE A 206 12.82 -6.84 43.50
C ILE A 206 11.32 -6.50 43.60
N ASN A 207 10.61 -7.11 44.56
CA ASN A 207 9.20 -6.83 44.76
C ASN A 207 8.94 -5.39 45.18
N LEU A 208 9.82 -4.80 45.99
CA LEU A 208 9.75 -3.39 46.34
C LEU A 208 10.00 -2.48 45.12
N ASP A 209 10.97 -2.82 44.26
CA ASP A 209 11.20 -2.08 43.00
C ASP A 209 10.01 -2.14 42.06
N TYR A 210 9.33 -3.28 41.95
CA TYR A 210 8.11 -3.44 41.19
C TYR A 210 6.92 -2.62 41.71
N ALA A 211 6.95 -2.19 42.97
CA ALA A 211 5.95 -1.26 43.50
C ALA A 211 6.09 0.14 42.88
N TYR A 212 7.26 0.48 42.36
CA TYR A 212 7.51 1.69 41.58
C TYR A 212 7.50 1.35 40.08
N VAL A 213 6.32 1.43 39.46
CA VAL A 213 6.14 1.08 38.06
C VAL A 213 6.83 2.11 37.18
N LYS A 214 7.89 1.70 36.46
CA LYS A 214 8.73 2.55 35.65
C LYS A 214 8.44 2.39 34.15
N ALA A 215 8.75 3.44 33.36
CA ALA A 215 8.69 3.42 31.92
C ALA A 215 9.77 2.51 31.33
N PRO A 216 9.44 1.47 30.55
CA PRO A 216 10.42 0.60 29.91
C PRO A 216 11.06 1.21 28.66
N ILE A 217 10.37 2.16 28.04
CA ILE A 217 10.80 2.89 26.84
C ILE A 217 10.54 4.39 27.00
N SER A 218 11.29 5.22 26.28
CA SER A 218 10.97 6.64 26.15
C SER A 218 9.93 6.86 25.07
N GLY A 219 9.03 7.83 25.27
CA GLY A 219 7.99 8.15 24.31
C GLY A 219 6.80 8.86 24.95
N ARG A 220 5.71 8.97 24.21
CA ARG A 220 4.47 9.60 24.67
C ARG A 220 3.60 8.58 25.38
N ILE A 221 3.23 8.88 26.64
CA ILE A 221 2.35 8.03 27.42
C ILE A 221 0.86 8.37 27.14
N SER A 222 0.02 7.34 27.17
CA SER A 222 -1.44 7.50 27.11
C SER A 222 -2.00 8.14 28.40
N ARG A 223 -3.31 8.28 28.47
CA ARG A 223 -3.97 8.54 29.76
C ARG A 223 -3.78 7.36 30.71
N ALA A 224 -3.91 7.64 32.00
CA ALA A 224 -4.01 6.59 33.01
C ALA A 224 -5.36 5.86 32.88
N GLU A 225 -5.33 4.54 32.64
CA GLU A 225 -6.54 3.70 32.54
C GLU A 225 -7.10 3.34 33.92
N ILE A 226 -6.26 3.38 34.97
CA ILE A 226 -6.64 3.10 36.36
C ILE A 226 -6.30 4.33 37.21
N THR A 227 -7.28 4.78 37.98
CA THR A 227 -7.17 5.97 38.83
C THR A 227 -6.59 5.65 40.21
N LEU A 228 -6.21 6.72 40.96
CA LEU A 228 -5.73 6.63 42.33
C LEU A 228 -6.71 5.88 43.24
N GLY A 229 -6.17 5.11 44.17
CA GLY A 229 -6.93 4.38 45.18
C GLY A 229 -7.42 3.00 44.74
N ASN A 230 -7.35 2.66 43.45
CA ASN A 230 -7.76 1.36 42.96
C ASN A 230 -6.72 0.27 43.30
N LEU A 231 -7.20 -0.94 43.53
CA LEU A 231 -6.40 -2.13 43.75
C LEU A 231 -6.03 -2.74 42.40
N VAL A 232 -4.75 -3.05 42.20
CA VAL A 232 -4.23 -3.70 40.99
C VAL A 232 -3.48 -4.97 41.34
N GLY A 233 -3.24 -5.85 40.33
CA GLY A 233 -2.44 -7.05 40.50
C GLY A 233 -3.13 -8.14 41.32
N SER A 234 -4.46 -8.32 41.16
CA SER A 234 -5.17 -9.43 41.82
C SER A 234 -4.65 -10.80 41.36
N PRO A 235 -4.38 -11.77 42.25
CA PRO A 235 -3.87 -13.09 41.88
C PRO A 235 -4.81 -13.87 40.95
N ASN A 236 -6.10 -13.56 40.95
CA ASN A 236 -7.13 -14.31 40.22
C ASN A 236 -7.58 -13.66 38.94
N ALA A 237 -6.95 -12.57 38.50
CA ALA A 237 -7.29 -11.85 37.27
C ALA A 237 -6.00 -11.44 36.52
N PRO A 238 -6.02 -11.42 35.18
CA PRO A 238 -4.89 -10.90 34.44
C PRO A 238 -4.61 -9.44 34.84
N PRO A 239 -3.33 -9.05 34.97
CA PRO A 239 -2.98 -7.71 35.39
C PRO A 239 -3.53 -6.68 34.37
N PRO A 240 -4.28 -5.67 34.83
CA PRO A 240 -4.85 -4.66 33.95
C PRO A 240 -3.74 -3.80 33.32
N VAL A 241 -4.03 -3.21 32.15
CA VAL A 241 -3.18 -2.17 31.58
C VAL A 241 -3.37 -0.91 32.41
N LEU A 242 -2.28 -0.33 32.88
CA LEU A 242 -2.28 0.94 33.63
C LEU A 242 -2.19 2.14 32.69
N ALA A 243 -1.36 2.06 31.67
CA ALA A 243 -1.14 3.02 30.59
C ALA A 243 -0.40 2.33 29.44
N SER A 244 -0.27 3.00 28.32
CA SER A 244 0.58 2.57 27.21
C SER A 244 1.56 3.68 26.83
N ILE A 245 2.75 3.28 26.33
CA ILE A 245 3.77 4.21 25.84
C ILE A 245 4.04 3.89 24.38
N VAL A 246 4.07 4.93 23.56
CA VAL A 246 4.43 4.88 22.14
C VAL A 246 5.74 5.63 21.98
N SER A 247 6.75 4.99 21.37
CA SER A 247 8.06 5.61 21.19
C SER A 247 8.03 6.76 20.17
N ASP A 248 8.93 7.72 20.35
CA ASP A 248 9.13 8.84 19.42
C ASP A 248 10.24 8.56 18.39
N ASN A 249 10.80 7.36 18.36
CA ASN A 249 11.92 6.97 17.48
C ASN A 249 11.50 6.78 16.01
N GLY A 250 10.49 7.51 15.55
CA GLY A 250 9.89 7.35 14.24
C GLY A 250 8.71 6.38 14.26
N VAL A 251 8.23 6.04 13.07
CA VAL A 251 7.08 5.14 12.88
C VAL A 251 7.36 4.15 11.75
N TYR A 252 6.63 3.06 11.77
CA TYR A 252 6.55 2.14 10.65
C TYR A 252 5.23 2.33 9.91
N ALA A 253 5.28 2.21 8.58
CA ALA A 253 4.10 1.93 7.76
C ALA A 253 4.13 0.45 7.38
N ASP A 254 3.15 -0.31 7.82
CA ASP A 254 2.96 -1.70 7.44
C ASP A 254 1.92 -1.75 6.30
N PHE A 255 2.23 -2.45 5.21
CA PHE A 255 1.38 -2.60 4.04
C PHE A 255 1.61 -3.95 3.36
N GLU A 256 0.70 -4.35 2.50
CA GLU A 256 0.78 -5.61 1.78
C GLU A 256 1.13 -5.36 0.32
N VAL A 257 2.18 -6.03 -0.14
CA VAL A 257 2.71 -5.96 -1.50
C VAL A 257 2.37 -7.26 -2.22
N ASP A 258 1.80 -7.18 -3.40
CA ASP A 258 1.54 -8.36 -4.21
C ASP A 258 2.85 -9.05 -4.66
N GLN A 259 2.77 -10.36 -4.88
CA GLN A 259 3.93 -11.18 -5.24
C GLN A 259 4.66 -10.68 -6.49
N GLN A 260 3.93 -10.18 -7.49
CA GLN A 260 4.52 -9.71 -8.74
C GLN A 260 5.41 -8.47 -8.50
N THR A 261 4.88 -7.50 -7.77
CA THR A 261 5.59 -6.27 -7.41
C THR A 261 6.80 -6.58 -6.53
N TYR A 262 6.67 -7.50 -5.55
CA TYR A 262 7.79 -7.95 -4.73
C TYR A 262 8.91 -8.55 -5.56
N LEU A 263 8.60 -9.49 -6.47
CA LEU A 263 9.59 -10.15 -7.32
C LEU A 263 10.28 -9.16 -8.28
N ASN A 264 9.55 -8.17 -8.79
CA ASN A 264 10.15 -7.11 -9.60
C ASN A 264 11.11 -6.24 -8.79
N ASN A 265 10.77 -5.90 -7.54
CA ASN A 265 11.66 -5.15 -6.65
C ASN A 265 12.92 -5.94 -6.29
N VAL A 266 12.78 -7.23 -5.94
CA VAL A 266 13.93 -8.11 -5.66
C VAL A 266 14.84 -8.22 -6.88
N ARG A 267 14.29 -8.26 -8.08
CA ARG A 267 15.08 -8.28 -9.33
C ARG A 267 15.85 -6.98 -9.55
N ASN A 268 15.25 -5.83 -9.21
CA ASN A 268 15.84 -4.51 -9.45
C ASN A 268 16.82 -4.08 -8.36
N TYR A 269 16.52 -4.38 -7.10
CA TYR A 269 17.29 -3.93 -5.94
C TYR A 269 18.14 -5.03 -5.29
N GLY A 270 17.83 -6.33 -5.51
CA GLY A 270 18.50 -7.46 -4.89
C GLY A 270 17.75 -8.07 -3.71
N GLN A 271 18.29 -9.18 -3.16
CA GLN A 271 17.69 -9.95 -2.07
C GLN A 271 18.22 -9.55 -0.69
N LEU A 272 19.37 -8.87 -0.64
CA LEU A 272 19.97 -8.48 0.63
C LEU A 272 19.17 -7.37 1.29
N GLN A 273 19.02 -7.44 2.60
CA GLN A 273 18.26 -6.45 3.37
C GLN A 273 18.79 -5.02 3.17
N GLU A 274 20.10 -4.84 3.09
CA GLU A 274 20.74 -3.54 2.84
C GLU A 274 20.37 -2.94 1.48
N GLU A 275 20.15 -3.79 0.48
CA GLU A 275 19.72 -3.37 -0.86
C GLU A 275 18.23 -3.01 -0.87
N GLN A 276 17.41 -3.80 -0.19
CA GLN A 276 15.98 -3.54 -0.03
C GLN A 276 15.73 -2.22 0.72
N GLN A 277 16.57 -1.86 1.68
CA GLN A 277 16.48 -0.58 2.40
C GLN A 277 16.77 0.65 1.51
N LYS A 278 17.22 0.47 0.28
CA LYS A 278 17.35 1.56 -0.70
C LYS A 278 16.04 1.90 -1.41
N ILE A 279 15.01 1.03 -1.32
CA ILE A 279 13.71 1.24 -1.95
C ILE A 279 13.02 2.45 -1.30
N PRO A 280 12.76 3.53 -2.05
CA PRO A 280 12.07 4.69 -1.51
C PRO A 280 10.58 4.36 -1.30
N VAL A 281 10.04 4.90 -0.22
CA VAL A 281 8.62 4.77 0.10
C VAL A 281 8.10 6.14 0.53
N ASP A 282 7.02 6.56 -0.10
CA ASP A 282 6.29 7.76 0.26
C ASP A 282 4.97 7.40 0.93
N VAL A 283 4.60 8.15 1.93
CA VAL A 283 3.30 8.02 2.60
C VAL A 283 2.51 9.31 2.45
N VAL A 284 1.25 9.16 2.03
CA VAL A 284 0.28 10.24 1.95
C VAL A 284 -0.86 9.96 2.93
N VAL A 285 -1.13 10.91 3.83
CA VAL A 285 -2.24 10.81 4.80
C VAL A 285 -3.52 11.27 4.13
N GLN A 286 -4.52 10.39 4.05
CA GLN A 286 -5.83 10.76 3.48
C GLN A 286 -6.54 11.80 4.34
N GLY A 287 -6.93 12.92 3.74
CA GLY A 287 -7.64 14.01 4.43
C GLY A 287 -6.75 15.00 5.19
N GLY A 288 -5.43 14.82 5.20
CA GLY A 288 -4.47 15.71 5.87
C GLY A 288 -3.80 16.77 4.96
N GLY A 289 -4.36 17.04 3.76
CA GLY A 289 -3.69 17.82 2.72
C GLY A 289 -2.67 16.96 1.96
N ASP A 290 -2.03 17.55 0.95
CA ASP A 290 -1.07 16.84 0.08
C ASP A 290 0.30 16.63 0.73
N ARG A 291 0.34 16.44 2.06
CA ARG A 291 1.59 16.25 2.77
C ARG A 291 2.14 14.86 2.53
N VAL A 292 3.32 14.80 1.93
CA VAL A 292 4.06 13.56 1.66
C VAL A 292 5.15 13.38 2.70
N PHE A 293 5.20 12.19 3.29
CA PHE A 293 6.28 11.78 4.17
C PHE A 293 7.18 10.81 3.42
N HIS A 294 8.48 11.04 3.45
CA HIS A 294 9.47 10.23 2.76
C HIS A 294 10.12 9.25 3.73
N GLY A 295 10.22 8.02 3.32
CA GLY A 295 10.84 6.95 4.09
C GLY A 295 11.48 5.91 3.18
N ARG A 296 11.81 4.76 3.74
CA ARG A 296 12.43 3.64 3.02
C ARG A 296 11.91 2.31 3.54
N ILE A 297 11.96 1.28 2.72
CA ILE A 297 11.70 -0.09 3.16
C ILE A 297 12.66 -0.42 4.32
N TYR A 298 12.11 -0.94 5.39
CA TYR A 298 12.85 -1.50 6.51
C TYR A 298 13.04 -3.00 6.34
N SER A 299 11.96 -3.71 5.99
CA SER A 299 12.00 -5.16 5.74
C SER A 299 10.75 -5.63 5.00
N PHE A 300 10.89 -6.74 4.29
CA PHE A 300 9.77 -7.59 3.89
C PHE A 300 9.67 -8.77 4.87
N ASP A 301 8.48 -9.32 5.01
CA ASP A 301 8.27 -10.54 5.79
C ASP A 301 8.97 -11.73 5.10
N ASN A 302 9.14 -12.84 5.80
CA ASN A 302 9.87 -14.01 5.33
C ASN A 302 9.00 -15.00 4.52
N ARG A 303 7.70 -14.72 4.39
CA ARG A 303 6.75 -15.57 3.65
C ARG A 303 5.67 -14.74 2.96
N ILE A 304 5.18 -15.28 1.86
CA ILE A 304 3.99 -14.80 1.17
C ILE A 304 2.76 -15.45 1.82
N ASP A 305 1.74 -14.66 2.10
CA ASP A 305 0.45 -15.18 2.54
C ASP A 305 -0.23 -15.92 1.38
N SER A 306 -0.54 -17.20 1.60
CA SER A 306 -1.11 -18.05 0.54
C SER A 306 -2.57 -17.73 0.21
N GLY A 307 -3.28 -17.03 1.09
CA GLY A 307 -4.68 -16.65 0.88
C GLY A 307 -4.82 -15.41 0.01
N SER A 308 -3.96 -14.41 0.20
CA SER A 308 -3.97 -13.14 -0.52
C SER A 308 -2.95 -13.08 -1.67
N GLY A 309 -1.91 -13.94 -1.66
CA GLY A 309 -0.80 -13.86 -2.60
C GLY A 309 0.07 -12.61 -2.38
N SER A 310 0.04 -12.02 -1.19
CA SER A 310 0.79 -10.82 -0.82
C SER A 310 1.88 -11.11 0.21
N ILE A 311 2.88 -10.25 0.27
CA ILE A 311 3.92 -10.22 1.29
C ILE A 311 3.78 -8.94 2.10
N ARG A 312 3.89 -9.03 3.41
CA ARG A 312 3.90 -7.85 4.26
C ARG A 312 5.23 -7.13 4.14
N ALA A 313 5.16 -5.85 3.83
CA ALA A 313 6.26 -4.92 3.80
C ALA A 313 6.14 -3.92 4.96
N ARG A 314 7.27 -3.52 5.48
CA ARG A 314 7.41 -2.50 6.50
C ARG A 314 8.36 -1.43 6.02
N ALA A 315 7.91 -0.17 6.03
CA ALA A 315 8.74 0.98 5.73
C ALA A 315 8.93 1.84 6.98
N ARG A 316 10.11 2.43 7.15
CA ARG A 316 10.46 3.29 8.28
C ARG A 316 10.41 4.76 7.88
N PHE A 317 9.83 5.57 8.74
CA PHE A 317 9.72 7.03 8.60
C PHE A 317 10.22 7.73 9.85
N ASP A 318 10.94 8.81 9.65
CA ASP A 318 11.21 9.74 10.72
C ASP A 318 9.94 10.55 11.00
N ASN A 319 9.61 10.73 12.28
CA ASN A 319 8.39 11.39 12.72
C ASN A 319 8.67 12.46 13.79
N ALA A 320 9.74 13.21 13.61
CA ALA A 320 10.16 14.23 14.58
C ALA A 320 9.11 15.33 14.81
N ASP A 321 8.25 15.57 13.84
CA ASP A 321 7.16 16.55 13.91
C ASP A 321 5.83 15.97 14.44
N GLY A 322 5.78 14.67 14.72
CA GLY A 322 4.59 13.99 15.21
C GLY A 322 3.41 13.93 14.22
N GLY A 323 3.66 14.16 12.92
CA GLY A 323 2.62 14.20 11.89
C GLY A 323 2.00 12.84 11.59
N LEU A 324 2.73 11.75 11.82
CA LEU A 324 2.25 10.39 11.67
C LEU A 324 1.90 9.80 13.03
N ILE A 325 0.63 9.54 13.28
CA ILE A 325 0.17 8.96 14.54
C ILE A 325 -0.08 7.46 14.34
N PRO A 326 0.47 6.58 15.19
CA PRO A 326 0.19 5.15 15.14
C PRO A 326 -1.31 4.86 15.13
N GLY A 327 -1.72 3.95 14.23
CA GLY A 327 -3.12 3.64 13.99
C GLY A 327 -3.73 4.33 12.77
N MET A 328 -3.11 5.36 12.21
CA MET A 328 -3.59 6.01 10.98
C MET A 328 -3.55 5.07 9.77
N PHE A 329 -4.56 5.18 8.92
CA PHE A 329 -4.56 4.59 7.58
C PHE A 329 -3.92 5.58 6.60
N VAL A 330 -3.09 5.07 5.72
CA VAL A 330 -2.29 5.86 4.79
C VAL A 330 -2.26 5.21 3.41
N SER A 331 -2.10 6.04 2.37
CA SER A 331 -1.68 5.57 1.05
C SER A 331 -0.16 5.50 1.02
N VAL A 332 0.37 4.34 0.68
CA VAL A 332 1.80 4.06 0.60
C VAL A 332 2.19 3.94 -0.85
N ARG A 333 3.14 4.73 -1.30
CA ARG A 333 3.73 4.66 -2.65
C ARG A 333 5.14 4.11 -2.53
N MET A 334 5.34 2.90 -3.01
CA MET A 334 6.63 2.21 -2.98
C MET A 334 7.29 2.28 -4.37
N GLY A 335 8.52 2.72 -4.44
CA GLY A 335 9.31 2.76 -5.68
C GLY A 335 9.54 1.35 -6.24
N SER A 336 9.36 1.19 -7.54
CA SER A 336 9.53 -0.10 -8.24
C SER A 336 10.88 -0.24 -8.95
N GLY A 337 11.83 0.66 -8.67
CA GLY A 337 13.11 0.75 -9.34
C GLY A 337 13.07 1.61 -10.60
N ALA A 338 14.22 2.16 -10.93
CA ALA A 338 14.38 2.95 -12.15
C ALA A 338 14.17 2.07 -13.39
N ILE A 339 13.45 2.58 -14.36
CA ILE A 339 13.36 2.02 -15.72
C ILE A 339 14.13 2.98 -16.61
N ASP A 340 15.30 2.55 -17.05
CA ASP A 340 16.13 3.32 -17.97
C ASP A 340 15.58 3.21 -19.40
N ASP A 341 15.83 4.25 -20.21
CA ASP A 341 15.39 4.32 -21.61
C ASP A 341 13.87 4.12 -21.82
N ALA A 342 13.07 4.44 -20.78
CA ALA A 342 11.63 4.32 -20.86
C ALA A 342 11.03 5.33 -21.86
N LEU A 343 10.09 4.86 -22.70
CA LEU A 343 9.27 5.71 -23.54
C LEU A 343 7.95 5.97 -22.82
N VAL A 344 7.68 7.21 -22.49
CA VAL A 344 6.44 7.59 -21.79
C VAL A 344 5.48 8.35 -22.70
N VAL A 345 4.21 8.05 -22.55
CA VAL A 345 3.12 8.60 -23.37
C VAL A 345 2.03 9.11 -22.42
N PRO A 346 1.51 10.33 -22.62
CA PRO A 346 0.36 10.80 -21.85
C PRO A 346 -0.83 9.85 -21.97
N GLU A 347 -1.51 9.59 -20.86
CA GLU A 347 -2.69 8.68 -20.84
C GLU A 347 -3.76 9.12 -21.87
N SER A 348 -3.88 10.45 -22.13
CA SER A 348 -4.80 11.04 -23.13
C SER A 348 -4.48 10.63 -24.56
N ALA A 349 -3.24 10.25 -24.87
CA ALA A 349 -2.81 9.84 -26.20
C ALA A 349 -2.97 8.33 -26.46
N ILE A 350 -3.45 7.58 -25.46
CA ILE A 350 -3.65 6.15 -25.56
C ILE A 350 -5.13 5.86 -25.88
N GLY A 351 -5.34 5.27 -27.06
CA GLY A 351 -6.65 4.77 -27.46
C GLY A 351 -6.91 3.36 -26.97
N ASN A 352 -8.19 3.03 -26.83
CA ASN A 352 -8.66 1.71 -26.48
C ASN A 352 -9.52 1.14 -27.61
N ASP A 353 -9.13 0.02 -28.17
CA ASP A 353 -9.88 -0.70 -29.17
C ASP A 353 -10.18 -2.12 -28.66
N GLN A 354 -11.39 -2.30 -28.09
CA GLN A 354 -11.81 -3.52 -27.40
C GLN A 354 -10.81 -3.97 -26.32
N SER A 355 -9.98 -4.97 -26.63
CA SER A 355 -8.96 -5.52 -25.72
C SER A 355 -7.55 -5.00 -25.95
N LYS A 356 -7.35 -4.16 -26.99
CA LYS A 356 -6.02 -3.67 -27.38
C LYS A 356 -5.86 -2.19 -27.05
N ARG A 357 -4.72 -1.85 -26.49
CA ARG A 357 -4.28 -0.46 -26.35
C ARG A 357 -3.49 -0.05 -27.58
N PHE A 358 -3.71 1.17 -28.06
CA PHE A 358 -3.01 1.68 -29.22
C PHE A 358 -2.66 3.16 -29.10
N VAL A 359 -1.73 3.59 -29.89
CA VAL A 359 -1.41 5.00 -30.12
C VAL A 359 -1.36 5.29 -31.63
N PHE A 360 -1.61 6.52 -32.00
CA PHE A 360 -1.34 6.98 -33.37
C PHE A 360 0.06 7.59 -33.45
N VAL A 361 0.84 7.13 -34.41
CA VAL A 361 2.18 7.63 -34.73
C VAL A 361 2.12 8.31 -36.09
N VAL A 362 2.82 9.43 -36.25
CA VAL A 362 2.95 10.07 -37.56
C VAL A 362 4.00 9.33 -38.37
N GLY A 363 3.54 8.54 -39.34
CA GLY A 363 4.38 7.79 -40.27
C GLY A 363 4.85 8.60 -41.47
N ASP A 364 5.36 7.89 -42.47
CA ASP A 364 5.85 8.50 -43.71
C ASP A 364 4.72 9.20 -44.47
N GLY A 365 5.04 10.39 -45.01
CA GLY A 365 4.06 11.21 -45.74
C GLY A 365 2.99 11.85 -44.84
N ASN A 366 3.27 12.06 -43.54
CA ASN A 366 2.36 12.64 -42.57
C ASN A 366 0.98 11.94 -42.52
N LYS A 367 1.00 10.62 -42.41
CA LYS A 367 -0.17 9.77 -42.22
C LYS A 367 -0.22 9.21 -40.80
N ALA A 368 -1.43 9.11 -40.22
CA ALA A 368 -1.65 8.51 -38.94
C ALA A 368 -1.54 6.98 -39.02
N GLU A 369 -0.51 6.42 -38.40
CA GLU A 369 -0.33 4.96 -38.28
C GLU A 369 -0.88 4.47 -36.96
N TYR A 370 -1.80 3.49 -37.02
CA TYR A 370 -2.26 2.75 -35.84
C TYR A 370 -1.19 1.80 -35.38
N ARG A 371 -0.76 1.94 -34.11
CA ARG A 371 0.26 1.06 -33.54
C ARG A 371 -0.20 0.51 -32.20
N SER A 372 -0.38 -0.81 -32.13
CA SER A 372 -0.71 -1.49 -30.88
C SER A 372 0.47 -1.41 -29.91
N VAL A 373 0.17 -1.13 -28.64
CA VAL A 373 1.20 -0.97 -27.59
C VAL A 373 0.90 -1.82 -26.39
N GLU A 374 1.96 -2.29 -25.73
CA GLU A 374 1.89 -2.90 -24.41
C GLU A 374 2.30 -1.85 -23.38
N LEU A 375 1.42 -1.65 -22.40
CA LEU A 375 1.61 -0.61 -21.40
C LEU A 375 2.28 -1.17 -20.14
N GLY A 376 3.16 -0.37 -19.59
CA GLY A 376 3.80 -0.57 -18.28
C GLY A 376 3.14 0.26 -17.18
N PRO A 377 3.88 0.54 -16.10
CA PRO A 377 3.40 1.34 -14.98
C PRO A 377 3.09 2.78 -15.38
N GLN A 378 2.27 3.43 -14.56
CA GLN A 378 1.98 4.86 -14.67
C GLN A 378 3.01 5.66 -13.88
N VAL A 379 3.44 6.80 -14.43
CA VAL A 379 4.39 7.72 -13.81
C VAL A 379 3.95 9.15 -14.12
N ASP A 380 3.64 9.94 -13.10
CA ASP A 380 3.28 11.36 -13.19
C ASP A 380 2.24 11.69 -14.28
N GLY A 381 1.16 10.90 -14.32
CA GLY A 381 0.08 11.07 -15.32
C GLY A 381 0.40 10.55 -16.72
N ASN A 382 1.60 10.05 -16.94
CA ASN A 382 2.03 9.39 -18.17
C ASN A 382 2.09 7.88 -17.98
N ARG A 383 2.07 7.14 -19.08
CA ARG A 383 2.17 5.67 -19.10
C ARG A 383 3.47 5.23 -19.77
N VAL A 384 4.22 4.37 -19.13
CA VAL A 384 5.38 3.73 -19.76
C VAL A 384 4.88 2.77 -20.85
N VAL A 385 5.52 2.79 -22.01
CA VAL A 385 5.26 1.84 -23.10
C VAL A 385 6.40 0.83 -23.17
N LEU A 386 6.07 -0.45 -22.96
CA LEU A 386 7.04 -1.54 -22.95
C LEU A 386 7.34 -2.05 -24.36
N VAL A 387 6.32 -2.14 -25.21
CA VAL A 387 6.42 -2.68 -26.58
C VAL A 387 5.56 -1.85 -27.52
N GLY A 388 6.03 -1.66 -28.75
CA GLY A 388 5.27 -1.04 -29.83
C GLY A 388 5.76 0.33 -30.30
N LEU A 389 6.60 1.01 -29.55
CA LEU A 389 7.17 2.31 -29.91
C LEU A 389 8.71 2.28 -29.96
N LYS A 390 9.27 3.25 -30.65
CA LYS A 390 10.72 3.46 -30.77
C LYS A 390 11.10 4.89 -30.38
N ALA A 391 12.32 5.05 -29.90
CA ALA A 391 12.87 6.39 -29.68
C ALA A 391 12.84 7.21 -30.97
N GLY A 392 12.34 8.44 -30.87
CA GLY A 392 12.17 9.35 -32.00
C GLY A 392 10.82 9.25 -32.71
N ASP A 393 9.95 8.28 -32.39
CA ASP A 393 8.58 8.23 -32.92
C ASP A 393 7.82 9.52 -32.55
N ARG A 394 7.00 10.02 -33.49
CA ARG A 394 6.14 11.19 -33.28
C ARG A 394 4.73 10.70 -32.95
N ILE A 395 4.34 10.76 -31.69
CA ILE A 395 3.00 10.35 -31.25
C ILE A 395 2.01 11.49 -31.36
N ILE A 396 0.76 11.18 -31.66
CA ILE A 396 -0.35 12.12 -31.72
C ILE A 396 -1.00 12.17 -30.34
N LEU A 397 -1.13 13.37 -29.77
CA LEU A 397 -1.64 13.60 -28.42
C LEU A 397 -3.15 13.85 -28.36
N ASP A 398 -3.73 14.33 -29.46
CA ASP A 398 -5.12 14.78 -29.49
C ASP A 398 -5.88 14.26 -30.72
N GLN A 399 -7.18 14.58 -30.82
CA GLN A 399 -8.06 14.25 -31.97
C GLN A 399 -8.17 12.73 -32.28
N LEU A 400 -7.81 11.82 -31.34
CA LEU A 400 -7.80 10.37 -31.58
C LEU A 400 -9.12 9.82 -32.15
N GLN A 401 -10.27 10.41 -31.75
CA GLN A 401 -11.60 9.99 -32.19
C GLN A 401 -11.92 10.37 -33.66
N ARG A 402 -11.16 11.26 -34.21
CA ARG A 402 -11.34 11.77 -35.61
C ARG A 402 -10.37 11.12 -36.60
N LEU A 403 -9.41 10.36 -36.08
CA LEU A 403 -8.37 9.75 -36.89
C LEU A 403 -8.75 8.33 -37.27
N ALA A 404 -8.57 8.02 -38.53
CA ALA A 404 -8.59 6.66 -39.05
C ALA A 404 -7.15 6.23 -39.43
N PRO A 405 -6.81 4.94 -39.38
CA PRO A 405 -5.53 4.47 -39.89
C PRO A 405 -5.28 4.93 -41.34
N GLY A 406 -4.13 5.54 -41.59
CA GLY A 406 -3.78 6.09 -42.92
C GLY A 406 -4.31 7.48 -43.22
N ALA A 407 -5.07 8.13 -42.34
CA ALA A 407 -5.58 9.51 -42.53
C ALA A 407 -4.41 10.50 -42.60
N PRO A 408 -4.47 11.48 -43.56
CA PRO A 408 -3.47 12.52 -43.65
C PRO A 408 -3.60 13.45 -42.45
N VAL A 409 -2.48 13.80 -41.81
CA VAL A 409 -2.41 14.71 -40.67
C VAL A 409 -1.47 15.86 -40.91
N VAL A 410 -1.76 17.00 -40.28
CA VAL A 410 -0.85 18.16 -40.26
C VAL A 410 -0.26 18.24 -38.84
N PRO A 411 0.97 17.76 -38.65
CA PRO A 411 1.59 17.74 -37.35
C PRO A 411 1.97 19.15 -36.89
N ASN A 412 1.47 19.53 -35.71
CA ASN A 412 1.89 20.71 -34.98
C ASN A 412 2.75 20.25 -33.80
N VAL A 413 4.03 20.61 -33.75
CA VAL A 413 4.95 20.16 -32.73
C VAL A 413 4.69 20.94 -31.44
N GLU A 414 4.22 20.28 -30.39
CA GLU A 414 4.19 20.87 -29.06
C GLU A 414 5.63 20.96 -28.52
N HIS A 415 6.11 22.19 -28.33
CA HIS A 415 7.34 22.39 -27.57
C HIS A 415 7.01 22.11 -26.12
N SER A 416 7.48 20.97 -25.61
CA SER A 416 7.36 20.64 -24.20
C SER A 416 7.89 21.80 -23.35
N ARG A 417 6.99 22.50 -22.66
CA ARG A 417 7.37 23.38 -21.56
C ARG A 417 7.92 22.44 -20.46
N THR A 418 9.23 22.37 -20.36
CA THR A 418 9.89 21.84 -19.17
C THR A 418 9.36 22.64 -17.99
N ALA A 419 8.52 22.03 -17.18
CA ALA A 419 8.14 22.60 -15.90
C ALA A 419 9.39 22.58 -15.03
N SER A 420 10.09 23.72 -14.99
CA SER A 420 11.06 24.00 -13.94
C SER A 420 10.26 24.42 -12.70
N ASN A 421 10.26 23.60 -11.69
CA ASN A 421 10.10 24.03 -10.31
C ASN A 421 10.95 23.13 -9.41
#